data_cc194b45d36a072e017c6dc180d48685
#
_entry.id   cc194b45d36a072e017c6dc180d48685
#
_cell.length_a   1.000
_cell.length_b   1.000
_cell.length_c   1.000
_cell.angle_alpha   90.00
_cell.angle_beta   90.00
_cell.angle_gamma   90.00
#
_symmetry.space_group_name_H-M   'P 1'
#
loop_
_entity.id
_entity.type
_entity.pdbx_description
1 polymer ?
#
loop_
_entity_poly.entity_id
_entity_poly.type
_entity_poly.pdbx_seq_one_letter_code
_entity_poly.pdbx_strand_id
1 'polypeptide(L)'
;LVAVGGFGRSELFPYSDVDILVLSKNELTKNQSERISGFIADCWDLGLKIGHSVRNMSEVGEEFHKDVTTATNLLENRLIIGDHKVFKKLLLLIDKEMSANNFYIEKIKEQTKRHKKYKDSAYQLEPNIKESPGGLRDLQTVIWISSSQKKGKTIEDLLKNKVIDKTEFNKITLHRNRINKRRILLHLLSKSTEDRLSFDLQNQLAEALGYQSKDNRKASEIVMKYYYKSINYITLFNEILL
;
A
#
# COMPACT_ATOMS: atom_id res chain seq x y z
N LEU A 1 10.78 17.31 -3.46
CA LEU A 1 9.87 16.31 -3.98
C LEU A 1 9.92 15.06 -3.08
N VAL A 2 8.79 14.62 -2.61
CA VAL A 2 8.64 13.48 -1.69
C VAL A 2 7.72 12.46 -2.34
N ALA A 3 8.14 11.21 -2.39
CA ALA A 3 7.27 10.08 -2.74
C ALA A 3 6.38 9.76 -1.54
N VAL A 4 5.11 9.48 -1.78
CA VAL A 4 4.15 9.08 -0.75
C VAL A 4 3.37 7.83 -1.18
N GLY A 5 2.60 7.24 -0.28
CA GLY A 5 1.82 6.05 -0.59
C GLY A 5 2.68 4.88 -1.09
N GLY A 6 2.20 4.16 -2.12
CA GLY A 6 2.92 3.03 -2.72
C GLY A 6 4.31 3.38 -3.22
N PHE A 7 4.47 4.55 -3.82
CA PHE A 7 5.76 5.04 -4.28
C PHE A 7 6.69 5.39 -3.12
N GLY A 8 6.15 5.94 -2.04
CA GLY A 8 6.89 6.21 -0.80
C GLY A 8 7.47 4.94 -0.18
N ARG A 9 6.69 3.84 -0.14
CA ARG A 9 7.12 2.50 0.33
C ARG A 9 8.08 1.79 -0.62
N SER A 10 8.35 2.34 -1.81
CA SER A 10 9.08 1.64 -2.88
C SER A 10 8.36 0.38 -3.40
N GLU A 11 7.03 0.39 -3.38
CA GLU A 11 6.16 -0.70 -3.82
C GLU A 11 5.23 -0.21 -4.95
N LEU A 12 5.81 0.05 -6.13
CA LEU A 12 5.02 0.30 -7.34
C LEU A 12 4.76 -1.02 -8.07
N PHE A 13 3.49 -1.26 -8.37
CA PHE A 13 3.07 -2.35 -9.24
C PHE A 13 2.91 -1.84 -10.69
N PRO A 14 2.91 -2.72 -11.70
CA PRO A 14 2.63 -2.31 -13.08
C PRO A 14 1.34 -1.49 -13.15
N TYR A 15 1.34 -0.43 -13.94
CA TYR A 15 0.22 0.50 -14.12
C TYR A 15 -0.23 1.29 -12.89
N SER A 16 0.44 1.14 -11.74
CA SER A 16 0.12 1.91 -10.52
C SER A 16 0.39 3.40 -10.70
N ASP A 17 -0.41 4.21 -10.04
CA ASP A 17 -0.18 5.64 -9.94
C ASP A 17 1.10 5.94 -9.16
N VAL A 18 1.76 7.04 -9.50
CA VAL A 18 2.96 7.55 -8.83
C VAL A 18 2.53 8.73 -7.96
N ASP A 19 2.41 8.50 -6.65
CA ASP A 19 1.96 9.54 -5.72
C ASP A 19 3.14 10.37 -5.22
N ILE A 20 3.07 11.69 -5.42
CA ILE A 20 4.11 12.63 -5.02
C ILE A 20 3.55 13.80 -4.21
N LEU A 21 4.34 14.27 -3.26
CA LEU A 21 4.15 15.52 -2.56
C LEU A 21 5.27 16.51 -2.94
N VAL A 22 4.88 17.63 -3.52
CA VAL A 22 5.78 18.79 -3.69
C VAL A 22 5.68 19.60 -2.41
N LEU A 23 6.73 19.54 -1.59
CA LEU A 23 6.79 20.24 -0.30
C LEU A 23 7.57 21.54 -0.45
N SER A 24 6.92 22.66 -0.15
CA SER A 24 7.56 23.97 -0.11
C SER A 24 7.80 24.43 1.33
N LYS A 25 8.79 25.28 1.53
CA LYS A 25 9.07 25.90 2.83
C LYS A 25 8.05 26.99 3.18
N ASN A 26 7.66 27.76 2.20
CA ASN A 26 6.74 28.90 2.28
C ASN A 26 5.70 28.78 1.16
N GLU A 27 4.78 29.74 1.12
CA GLU A 27 3.88 29.89 -0.03
C GLU A 27 4.67 30.01 -1.35
N LEU A 28 4.13 29.43 -2.40
CA LEU A 28 4.76 29.43 -3.71
C LEU A 28 4.54 30.76 -4.41
N THR A 29 5.57 31.25 -5.05
CA THR A 29 5.42 32.36 -6.01
C THR A 29 4.71 31.84 -7.27
N LYS A 30 4.12 32.76 -8.06
CA LYS A 30 3.46 32.44 -9.33
C LYS A 30 4.38 31.64 -10.27
N ASN A 31 5.62 32.05 -10.42
CA ASN A 31 6.62 31.38 -11.27
C ASN A 31 6.91 29.95 -10.77
N GLN A 32 7.01 29.75 -9.46
CA GLN A 32 7.21 28.40 -8.90
C GLN A 32 6.01 27.49 -9.17
N SER A 33 4.79 28.01 -9.01
CA SER A 33 3.56 27.27 -9.31
C SER A 33 3.49 26.88 -10.79
N GLU A 34 3.81 27.80 -11.70
CA GLU A 34 3.84 27.52 -13.14
C GLU A 34 4.87 26.45 -13.50
N ARG A 35 6.05 26.48 -12.90
CA ARG A 35 7.10 25.45 -13.12
C ARG A 35 6.67 24.07 -12.58
N ILE A 36 6.00 24.00 -11.42
CA ILE A 36 5.48 22.75 -10.88
C ILE A 36 4.39 22.21 -11.79
N SER A 37 3.46 23.06 -12.23
CA SER A 37 2.41 22.68 -13.17
C SER A 37 2.98 22.15 -14.49
N GLY A 38 4.01 22.81 -15.04
CA GLY A 38 4.72 22.32 -16.24
C GLY A 38 5.34 20.95 -16.01
N PHE A 39 6.05 20.74 -14.90
CA PHE A 39 6.62 19.43 -14.56
C PHE A 39 5.55 18.32 -14.46
N ILE A 40 4.40 18.60 -13.87
CA ILE A 40 3.31 17.63 -13.76
C ILE A 40 2.71 17.33 -15.15
N ALA A 41 2.54 18.36 -15.99
CA ALA A 41 2.07 18.19 -17.37
C ALA A 41 3.04 17.33 -18.19
N ASP A 42 4.35 17.60 -18.12
CA ASP A 42 5.39 16.79 -18.78
C ASP A 42 5.32 15.31 -18.35
N CYS A 43 5.07 15.06 -17.07
CA CYS A 43 4.92 13.71 -16.58
C CYS A 43 3.68 12.99 -17.17
N TRP A 44 2.56 13.70 -17.30
CA TRP A 44 1.35 13.13 -17.93
C TRP A 44 1.55 12.91 -19.43
N ASP A 45 2.23 13.81 -20.12
CA ASP A 45 2.59 13.69 -21.55
C ASP A 45 3.50 12.48 -21.82
N LEU A 46 4.35 12.12 -20.84
CA LEU A 46 5.15 10.90 -20.86
C LEU A 46 4.34 9.62 -20.51
N GLY A 47 3.03 9.73 -20.29
CA GLY A 47 2.14 8.63 -19.96
C GLY A 47 2.22 8.15 -18.50
N LEU A 48 2.86 8.91 -17.60
CA LEU A 48 2.90 8.60 -16.18
C LEU A 48 1.59 9.01 -15.52
N LYS A 49 0.97 8.09 -14.78
CA LYS A 49 -0.18 8.40 -13.94
C LYS A 49 0.31 8.99 -12.62
N ILE A 50 0.38 10.31 -12.54
CA ILE A 50 0.84 11.00 -11.34
C ILE A 50 -0.34 11.50 -10.52
N GLY A 51 -0.46 10.99 -9.28
CA GLY A 51 -1.16 11.62 -8.18
C GLY A 51 -0.24 12.64 -7.51
N HIS A 52 -0.67 13.89 -7.38
CA HIS A 52 0.20 14.91 -6.80
C HIS A 52 -0.53 15.79 -5.80
N SER A 53 0.20 16.29 -4.84
CA SER A 53 -0.21 17.38 -3.96
C SER A 53 0.95 18.39 -3.83
N VAL A 54 0.60 19.67 -3.74
CA VAL A 54 1.56 20.76 -3.54
C VAL A 54 1.18 21.44 -2.25
N ARG A 55 2.06 21.46 -1.26
CA ARG A 55 1.75 21.97 0.08
C ARG A 55 2.96 22.63 0.73
N ASN A 56 2.71 23.62 1.54
CA ASN A 56 3.67 24.12 2.50
C ASN A 56 3.55 23.37 3.84
N MET A 57 4.43 23.65 4.79
CA MET A 57 4.46 22.94 6.07
C MET A 57 3.22 23.15 6.95
N SER A 58 2.57 24.33 6.88
CA SER A 58 1.34 24.61 7.61
C SER A 58 0.19 23.79 7.08
N GLU A 59 0.02 23.79 5.75
CA GLU A 59 -1.00 23.03 5.03
C GLU A 59 -0.86 21.52 5.27
N VAL A 60 0.36 21.00 5.36
CA VAL A 60 0.58 19.59 5.70
C VAL A 60 0.05 19.27 7.10
N GLY A 61 0.29 20.15 8.08
CA GLY A 61 -0.22 19.99 9.45
C GLY A 61 -1.75 20.02 9.51
N GLU A 62 -2.39 20.95 8.82
CA GLU A 62 -3.84 21.05 8.74
C GLU A 62 -4.48 19.82 8.09
N GLU A 63 -3.93 19.40 6.96
CA GLU A 63 -4.43 18.25 6.21
C GLU A 63 -4.21 16.92 6.93
N PHE A 64 -3.17 16.83 7.76
CA PHE A 64 -2.88 15.62 8.55
C PHE A 64 -4.05 15.17 9.42
N HIS A 65 -4.84 16.12 9.91
CA HIS A 65 -5.97 15.87 10.80
C HIS A 65 -7.31 15.73 10.08
N LYS A 66 -7.39 16.02 8.77
CA LYS A 66 -8.67 15.99 8.05
C LYS A 66 -9.20 14.57 7.87
N ASP A 67 -8.30 13.65 7.51
CA ASP A 67 -8.66 12.25 7.36
C ASP A 67 -7.46 11.30 7.57
N VAL A 68 -7.76 10.06 7.92
CA VAL A 68 -6.75 9.03 8.17
C VAL A 68 -6.00 8.61 6.90
N THR A 69 -6.57 8.83 5.72
CA THR A 69 -5.93 8.49 4.44
C THR A 69 -4.75 9.42 4.17
N THR A 70 -4.94 10.73 4.40
CA THR A 70 -3.86 11.73 4.29
C THR A 70 -2.74 11.45 5.30
N ALA A 71 -3.09 11.16 6.56
CA ALA A 71 -2.11 10.78 7.58
C ALA A 71 -1.34 9.50 7.17
N THR A 72 -2.03 8.51 6.60
CA THR A 72 -1.43 7.27 6.09
C THR A 72 -0.45 7.54 4.95
N ASN A 73 -0.83 8.34 3.96
CA ASN A 73 0.04 8.69 2.84
C ASN A 73 1.30 9.43 3.32
N LEU A 74 1.16 10.30 4.32
CA LEU A 74 2.30 11.02 4.91
C LEU A 74 3.20 10.11 5.77
N LEU A 75 2.70 9.04 6.36
CA LEU A 75 3.53 8.01 7.01
C LEU A 75 4.44 7.28 6.02
N GLU A 76 3.96 7.10 4.79
CA GLU A 76 4.65 6.41 3.71
C GLU A 76 5.44 7.41 2.85
N ASN A 77 6.38 8.10 3.48
CA ASN A 77 7.16 9.14 2.83
C ASN A 77 8.59 8.71 2.52
N ARG A 78 9.13 9.19 1.40
CA ARG A 78 10.53 9.04 1.01
C ARG A 78 10.98 10.26 0.19
N LEU A 79 12.06 10.89 0.61
CA LEU A 79 12.64 12.00 -0.15
C LEU A 79 13.15 11.49 -1.51
N ILE A 80 12.69 12.10 -2.60
CA ILE A 80 13.21 11.85 -3.95
C ILE A 80 14.37 12.81 -4.23
N ILE A 81 14.08 14.11 -4.14
CA ILE A 81 15.05 15.17 -4.35
C ILE A 81 14.64 16.42 -3.57
N GLY A 82 15.60 17.21 -3.12
CA GLY A 82 15.34 18.49 -2.47
C GLY A 82 16.13 18.66 -1.16
N ASP A 83 15.73 19.66 -0.37
CA ASP A 83 16.40 20.03 0.86
C ASP A 83 16.11 19.03 1.99
N HIS A 84 17.14 18.34 2.44
CA HIS A 84 17.05 17.39 3.59
C HIS A 84 16.58 18.07 4.88
N LYS A 85 16.84 19.37 5.08
CA LYS A 85 16.38 20.09 6.29
C LYS A 85 14.87 20.28 6.25
N VAL A 86 14.32 20.59 5.09
CA VAL A 86 12.86 20.69 4.90
C VAL A 86 12.20 19.32 5.10
N PHE A 87 12.78 18.26 4.52
CA PHE A 87 12.28 16.91 4.71
C PHE A 87 12.34 16.46 6.18
N LYS A 88 13.42 16.77 6.89
CA LYS A 88 13.53 16.49 8.33
C LYS A 88 12.44 17.20 9.14
N LYS A 89 12.10 18.45 8.78
CA LYS A 89 10.98 19.17 9.41
C LYS A 89 9.64 18.47 9.16
N LEU A 90 9.40 17.95 7.95
CA LEU A 90 8.22 17.15 7.66
C LEU A 90 8.15 15.92 8.58
N LEU A 91 9.25 15.18 8.76
CA LEU A 91 9.26 14.02 9.65
C LEU A 91 8.95 14.38 11.10
N LEU A 92 9.51 15.49 11.59
CA LEU A 92 9.22 16.00 12.93
C LEU A 92 7.78 16.46 13.09
N LEU A 93 7.20 17.07 12.06
CA LEU A 93 5.79 17.46 12.06
C LEU A 93 4.89 16.21 12.13
N ILE A 94 5.13 15.21 11.27
CA ILE A 94 4.38 13.95 11.30
C ILE A 94 4.46 13.29 12.68
N ASP A 95 5.66 13.23 13.26
CA ASP A 95 5.88 12.65 14.59
C ASP A 95 5.15 13.41 15.72
N LYS A 96 5.09 14.73 15.62
CA LYS A 96 4.39 15.60 16.58
C LYS A 96 2.87 15.47 16.47
N GLU A 97 2.33 15.47 15.24
CA GLU A 97 0.90 15.46 14.99
C GLU A 97 0.28 14.04 15.09
N MET A 98 1.10 12.99 15.08
CA MET A 98 0.63 11.61 15.15
C MET A 98 0.13 11.23 16.52
N SER A 99 -1.18 11.03 16.64
CA SER A 99 -1.81 10.35 17.77
C SER A 99 -1.97 8.87 17.45
N ALA A 100 -1.10 8.03 17.99
CA ALA A 100 -1.11 6.59 17.69
C ALA A 100 -2.45 5.92 18.05
N ASN A 101 -3.09 6.34 19.16
CA ASN A 101 -4.38 5.80 19.57
C ASN A 101 -5.52 6.21 18.62
N ASN A 102 -5.61 7.49 18.27
CA ASN A 102 -6.61 7.96 17.31
C ASN A 102 -6.42 7.34 15.94
N PHE A 103 -5.17 7.26 15.46
CA PHE A 103 -4.83 6.64 14.20
C PHE A 103 -5.23 5.16 14.18
N TYR A 104 -4.96 4.42 15.25
CA TYR A 104 -5.40 3.04 15.40
C TYR A 104 -6.92 2.92 15.27
N ILE A 105 -7.69 3.69 16.05
CA ILE A 105 -9.15 3.65 16.03
C ILE A 105 -9.70 3.92 14.61
N GLU A 106 -9.20 4.96 13.95
CA GLU A 106 -9.68 5.32 12.62
C GLU A 106 -9.26 4.26 11.56
N LYS A 107 -8.06 3.68 11.66
CA LYS A 107 -7.63 2.59 10.75
C LYS A 107 -8.44 1.31 10.95
N ILE A 108 -8.82 0.97 12.17
CA ILE A 108 -9.71 -0.18 12.43
C ILE A 108 -11.13 0.08 11.88
N LYS A 109 -11.66 1.30 12.03
CA LYS A 109 -12.94 1.68 11.42
C LYS A 109 -12.87 1.56 9.88
N GLU A 110 -11.80 2.08 9.25
CA GLU A 110 -11.58 1.98 7.81
C GLU A 110 -11.50 0.51 7.38
N GLN A 111 -10.72 -0.33 8.07
CA GLN A 111 -10.62 -1.76 7.78
C GLN A 111 -11.97 -2.45 7.90
N THR A 112 -12.72 -2.21 8.97
CA THR A 112 -14.05 -2.79 9.19
C THR A 112 -15.01 -2.38 8.06
N LYS A 113 -15.04 -1.10 7.69
CA LYS A 113 -15.87 -0.60 6.58
C LYS A 113 -15.48 -1.27 5.24
N ARG A 114 -14.19 -1.44 4.99
CA ARG A 114 -13.66 -2.12 3.81
C ARG A 114 -14.05 -3.59 3.79
N HIS A 115 -13.89 -4.33 4.90
CA HIS A 115 -14.27 -5.74 5.01
C HIS A 115 -15.77 -5.93 4.74
N LYS A 116 -16.65 -5.10 5.31
CA LYS A 116 -18.10 -5.14 5.04
C LYS A 116 -18.42 -4.99 3.55
N LYS A 117 -17.69 -4.13 2.81
CA LYS A 117 -17.86 -4.00 1.35
C LYS A 117 -17.61 -5.32 0.63
N TYR A 118 -16.75 -6.16 1.15
CA TYR A 118 -16.40 -7.49 0.64
C TYR A 118 -17.09 -8.63 1.43
N LYS A 119 -18.27 -8.34 2.04
CA LYS A 119 -19.13 -9.31 2.74
C LYS A 119 -18.41 -10.06 3.87
N ASP A 120 -17.45 -9.43 4.52
CA ASP A 120 -16.63 -9.99 5.61
C ASP A 120 -16.05 -11.37 5.30
N SER A 121 -15.84 -11.70 4.01
CA SER A 121 -15.40 -13.03 3.57
C SER A 121 -14.09 -12.95 2.80
N ALA A 122 -13.10 -13.70 3.29
CA ALA A 122 -11.87 -13.98 2.58
C ALA A 122 -12.05 -14.99 1.43
N TYR A 123 -13.19 -15.74 1.40
CA TYR A 123 -13.45 -16.83 0.48
C TYR A 123 -14.43 -16.48 -0.65
N GLN A 124 -14.25 -15.29 -1.24
CA GLN A 124 -15.03 -14.93 -2.43
C GLN A 124 -14.49 -15.66 -3.66
N LEU A 125 -15.38 -16.10 -4.57
CA LEU A 125 -14.98 -16.78 -5.81
C LEU A 125 -14.09 -15.92 -6.70
N GLU A 126 -14.35 -14.62 -6.73
CA GLU A 126 -13.57 -13.61 -7.45
C GLU A 126 -13.08 -12.51 -6.50
N PRO A 127 -12.13 -12.80 -5.61
CA PRO A 127 -11.68 -11.86 -4.59
C PRO A 127 -10.86 -10.71 -5.18
N ASN A 128 -10.84 -9.57 -4.48
CA ASN A 128 -9.89 -8.50 -4.74
C ASN A 128 -8.60 -8.77 -3.94
N ILE A 129 -7.49 -8.97 -4.64
CA ILE A 129 -6.21 -9.38 -4.04
C ILE A 129 -5.61 -8.34 -3.08
N LYS A 130 -6.01 -7.08 -3.24
CA LYS A 130 -5.55 -5.95 -2.43
C LYS A 130 -6.52 -5.64 -1.29
N GLU A 131 -7.82 -5.51 -1.58
CA GLU A 131 -8.78 -4.91 -0.68
C GLU A 131 -9.67 -5.91 0.08
N SER A 132 -9.83 -7.16 -0.40
CA SER A 132 -10.61 -8.19 0.33
C SER A 132 -9.95 -8.52 1.68
N PRO A 133 -10.72 -9.03 2.66
CA PRO A 133 -10.16 -9.52 3.92
C PRO A 133 -8.98 -10.48 3.70
N GLY A 134 -7.89 -10.29 4.41
CA GLY A 134 -6.63 -10.99 4.23
C GLY A 134 -5.80 -10.56 3.01
N GLY A 135 -6.23 -9.54 2.27
CA GLY A 135 -5.49 -8.97 1.15
C GLY A 135 -4.31 -8.10 1.57
N LEU A 136 -3.61 -7.53 0.58
CA LEU A 136 -2.42 -6.70 0.84
C LEU A 136 -2.72 -5.50 1.74
N ARG A 137 -3.93 -4.95 1.69
CA ARG A 137 -4.33 -3.81 2.50
C ARG A 137 -4.36 -4.13 3.99
N ASP A 138 -4.70 -5.36 4.38
CA ASP A 138 -4.66 -5.78 5.77
C ASP A 138 -3.23 -5.84 6.30
N LEU A 139 -2.31 -6.37 5.49
CA LEU A 139 -0.89 -6.34 5.83
C LEU A 139 -0.35 -4.91 5.94
N GLN A 140 -0.73 -4.03 5.02
CA GLN A 140 -0.38 -2.61 5.06
C GLN A 140 -0.94 -1.94 6.32
N THR A 141 -2.18 -2.25 6.72
CA THR A 141 -2.80 -1.73 7.94
C THR A 141 -1.97 -2.06 9.19
N VAL A 142 -1.48 -3.30 9.32
CA VAL A 142 -0.55 -3.68 10.40
C VAL A 142 0.70 -2.80 10.40
N ILE A 143 1.33 -2.61 9.24
CA ILE A 143 2.55 -1.80 9.13
C ILE A 143 2.27 -0.33 9.47
N TRP A 144 1.17 0.25 9.01
CA TRP A 144 0.82 1.64 9.31
C TRP A 144 0.57 1.87 10.80
N ILE A 145 -0.16 0.97 11.45
CA ILE A 145 -0.41 1.03 12.89
C ILE A 145 0.89 0.83 13.67
N SER A 146 1.73 -0.13 13.27
CA SER A 146 3.05 -0.32 13.87
C SER A 146 3.95 0.90 13.71
N SER A 147 3.90 1.57 12.55
CA SER A 147 4.64 2.80 12.29
C SER A 147 4.17 3.96 13.18
N SER A 148 2.85 4.14 13.33
CA SER A 148 2.29 5.18 14.22
C SER A 148 2.66 4.96 15.69
N GLN A 149 2.85 3.70 16.09
CA GLN A 149 3.30 3.30 17.44
C GLN A 149 4.82 3.26 17.58
N LYS A 150 5.59 3.69 16.57
CA LYS A 150 7.08 3.66 16.54
C LYS A 150 7.68 2.24 16.67
N LYS A 151 6.90 1.21 16.32
CA LYS A 151 7.33 -0.20 16.36
C LYS A 151 8.04 -0.66 15.08
N GLY A 152 7.93 0.09 14.00
CA GLY A 152 8.60 -0.19 12.72
C GLY A 152 7.76 0.24 11.52
N LYS A 153 8.44 0.54 10.41
CA LYS A 153 7.83 0.96 9.12
C LYS A 153 7.80 -0.15 8.08
N THR A 154 8.43 -1.27 8.37
CA THR A 154 8.54 -2.43 7.46
C THR A 154 8.39 -3.73 8.26
N ILE A 155 8.15 -4.85 7.58
CA ILE A 155 8.12 -6.17 8.23
C ILE A 155 9.51 -6.50 8.82
N GLU A 156 10.57 -6.06 8.16
CA GLU A 156 11.95 -6.18 8.60
C GLU A 156 12.19 -5.43 9.92
N ASP A 157 11.60 -4.23 10.07
CA ASP A 157 11.67 -3.47 11.33
C ASP A 157 10.91 -4.19 12.46
N LEU A 158 9.75 -4.80 12.16
CA LEU A 158 8.99 -5.57 13.15
C LEU A 158 9.82 -6.73 13.72
N LEU A 159 10.57 -7.43 12.86
CA LEU A 159 11.52 -8.44 13.31
C LEU A 159 12.65 -7.84 14.15
N LYS A 160 13.28 -6.77 13.65
CA LYS A 160 14.38 -6.08 14.35
C LYS A 160 13.97 -5.60 15.74
N ASN A 161 12.76 -5.06 15.85
CA ASN A 161 12.20 -4.53 17.10
C ASN A 161 11.50 -5.62 17.95
N LYS A 162 11.64 -6.89 17.59
CA LYS A 162 11.09 -8.06 18.29
C LYS A 162 9.56 -8.01 18.47
N VAL A 163 8.85 -7.35 17.57
CA VAL A 163 7.38 -7.37 17.51
C VAL A 163 6.90 -8.71 16.97
N ILE A 164 7.67 -9.29 16.04
CA ILE A 164 7.48 -10.63 15.50
C ILE A 164 8.76 -11.45 15.62
N ASP A 165 8.63 -12.77 15.65
CA ASP A 165 9.77 -13.67 15.64
C ASP A 165 10.26 -13.99 14.21
N LYS A 166 11.38 -14.72 14.09
CA LYS A 166 11.98 -15.11 12.81
C LYS A 166 11.09 -16.05 12.02
N THR A 167 10.32 -16.90 12.68
CA THR A 167 9.41 -17.85 12.04
C THR A 167 8.24 -17.11 11.41
N GLU A 168 7.64 -16.18 12.16
CA GLU A 168 6.56 -15.30 11.70
C GLU A 168 7.02 -14.42 10.54
N PHE A 169 8.21 -13.81 10.67
CA PHE A 169 8.82 -13.02 9.60
C PHE A 169 8.98 -13.82 8.30
N ASN A 170 9.52 -15.03 8.37
CA ASN A 170 9.72 -15.87 7.19
C ASN A 170 8.39 -16.23 6.54
N LYS A 171 7.37 -16.59 7.35
CA LYS A 171 6.04 -16.95 6.85
C LYS A 171 5.32 -15.77 6.23
N ILE A 172 5.27 -14.62 6.91
CA ILE A 172 4.57 -13.45 6.36
C ILE A 172 5.24 -12.92 5.09
N THR A 173 6.58 -12.93 5.05
CA THR A 173 7.34 -12.54 3.85
C THR A 173 7.05 -13.48 2.68
N LEU A 174 6.99 -14.80 2.92
CA LEU A 174 6.61 -15.78 1.90
C LEU A 174 5.21 -15.49 1.34
N HIS A 175 4.23 -15.27 2.20
CA HIS A 175 2.84 -15.05 1.80
C HIS A 175 2.68 -13.69 1.11
N ARG A 176 3.29 -12.62 1.62
CA ARG A 176 3.36 -11.30 0.95
C ARG A 176 3.91 -11.43 -0.47
N ASN A 177 5.06 -12.10 -0.63
CA ASN A 177 5.71 -12.23 -1.93
C ASN A 177 4.86 -13.06 -2.91
N ARG A 178 4.15 -14.07 -2.42
CA ARG A 178 3.20 -14.84 -3.24
C ARG A 178 2.03 -13.97 -3.74
N ILE A 179 1.47 -13.13 -2.89
CA ILE A 179 0.39 -12.22 -3.26
C ILE A 179 0.91 -11.14 -4.20
N ASN A 180 2.07 -10.53 -3.92
CA ASN A 180 2.69 -9.53 -4.79
C ASN A 180 2.98 -10.07 -6.19
N LYS A 181 3.54 -11.29 -6.30
CA LYS A 181 3.77 -11.93 -7.60
C LYS A 181 2.48 -12.10 -8.39
N ARG A 182 1.40 -12.52 -7.75
CA ARG A 182 0.09 -12.66 -8.38
C ARG A 182 -0.46 -11.32 -8.83
N ARG A 183 -0.33 -10.28 -8.02
CA ARG A 183 -0.78 -8.93 -8.35
C ARG A 183 -0.02 -8.36 -9.54
N ILE A 184 1.30 -8.55 -9.60
CA ILE A 184 2.11 -8.13 -10.75
C ILE A 184 1.62 -8.81 -12.03
N LEU A 185 1.44 -10.13 -12.00
CA LEU A 185 0.95 -10.88 -13.16
C LEU A 185 -0.47 -10.47 -13.55
N LEU A 186 -1.34 -10.23 -12.57
CA LEU A 186 -2.71 -9.77 -12.80
C LEU A 186 -2.74 -8.44 -13.56
N HIS A 187 -1.93 -7.46 -13.11
CA HIS A 187 -1.81 -6.16 -13.78
C HIS A 187 -1.24 -6.30 -15.20
N LEU A 188 -0.26 -7.19 -15.42
CA LEU A 188 0.32 -7.43 -16.75
C LEU A 188 -0.68 -8.11 -17.70
N LEU A 189 -1.43 -9.09 -17.20
CA LEU A 189 -2.44 -9.82 -17.98
C LEU A 189 -3.64 -8.92 -18.35
N SER A 190 -4.11 -8.13 -17.38
CA SER A 190 -5.23 -7.21 -17.60
C SER A 190 -4.83 -5.90 -18.29
N LYS A 191 -3.53 -5.60 -18.41
CA LYS A 191 -2.97 -4.32 -18.89
C LYS A 191 -3.54 -3.10 -18.15
N SER A 192 -3.85 -3.28 -16.87
CA SER A 192 -4.48 -2.26 -16.01
C SER A 192 -4.17 -2.51 -14.54
N THR A 193 -4.64 -1.65 -13.65
CA THR A 193 -4.57 -1.82 -12.19
C THR A 193 -5.66 -2.75 -11.65
N GLU A 194 -6.04 -3.81 -12.41
CA GLU A 194 -7.06 -4.75 -11.98
C GLU A 194 -6.56 -5.60 -10.81
N ASP A 195 -7.26 -5.54 -9.70
CA ASP A 195 -6.95 -6.27 -8.48
C ASP A 195 -7.99 -7.39 -8.18
N ARG A 196 -9.04 -7.55 -9.02
CA ARG A 196 -10.04 -8.61 -8.88
C ARG A 196 -9.62 -9.85 -9.64
N LEU A 197 -9.57 -10.97 -8.96
CA LEU A 197 -9.31 -12.28 -9.53
C LEU A 197 -10.59 -12.86 -10.17
N SER A 198 -11.01 -12.31 -11.33
CA SER A 198 -12.11 -12.89 -12.10
C SER A 198 -11.77 -14.30 -12.58
N PHE A 199 -12.78 -15.13 -12.90
CA PHE A 199 -12.55 -16.50 -13.37
C PHE A 199 -11.61 -16.56 -14.58
N ASP A 200 -11.75 -15.65 -15.53
CA ASP A 200 -10.89 -15.58 -16.71
C ASP A 200 -9.44 -15.29 -16.32
N LEU A 201 -9.24 -14.32 -15.43
CA LEU A 201 -7.90 -13.96 -14.93
C LEU A 201 -7.29 -15.07 -14.02
N GLN A 202 -8.11 -15.84 -13.31
CA GLN A 202 -7.62 -17.01 -12.58
C GLN A 202 -7.03 -18.07 -13.52
N ASN A 203 -7.65 -18.32 -14.68
CA ASN A 203 -7.15 -19.26 -15.69
C ASN A 203 -5.85 -18.74 -16.33
N GLN A 204 -5.82 -17.49 -16.79
CA GLN A 204 -4.64 -16.86 -17.35
C GLN A 204 -3.48 -16.80 -16.34
N LEU A 205 -3.78 -16.52 -15.07
CA LEU A 205 -2.79 -16.51 -13.99
C LEU A 205 -2.21 -17.90 -13.73
N ALA A 206 -3.05 -18.94 -13.83
CA ALA A 206 -2.59 -20.33 -13.66
C ALA A 206 -1.58 -20.70 -14.76
N GLU A 207 -1.89 -20.36 -16.00
CA GLU A 207 -1.01 -20.56 -17.15
C GLU A 207 0.30 -19.78 -17.00
N ALA A 208 0.24 -18.49 -16.67
CA ALA A 208 1.41 -17.63 -16.46
C ALA A 208 2.30 -18.08 -15.29
N LEU A 209 1.74 -18.79 -14.31
CA LEU A 209 2.47 -19.38 -13.19
C LEU A 209 2.98 -20.81 -13.47
N GLY A 210 2.68 -21.38 -14.65
CA GLY A 210 3.10 -22.72 -15.07
C GLY A 210 2.33 -23.85 -14.37
N TYR A 211 1.14 -23.58 -13.81
CA TYR A 211 0.32 -24.63 -13.24
C TYR A 211 -0.39 -25.43 -14.33
N GLN A 212 -0.42 -26.74 -14.17
CA GLN A 212 -1.15 -27.65 -15.04
C GLN A 212 -2.27 -28.34 -14.27
N SER A 213 -3.34 -28.68 -14.97
CA SER A 213 -4.42 -29.50 -14.39
C SER A 213 -3.88 -30.87 -14.00
N LYS A 214 -4.17 -31.33 -12.81
CA LYS A 214 -3.70 -32.58 -12.25
C LYS A 214 -4.74 -33.18 -11.29
N ASP A 215 -4.86 -34.50 -11.28
CA ASP A 215 -5.73 -35.23 -10.33
C ASP A 215 -7.19 -34.70 -10.31
N ASN A 216 -7.80 -34.52 -11.49
CA ASN A 216 -9.14 -33.95 -11.70
C ASN A 216 -9.32 -32.49 -11.19
N ARG A 217 -8.24 -31.76 -10.88
CA ARG A 217 -8.27 -30.35 -10.50
C ARG A 217 -7.84 -29.47 -11.64
N LYS A 218 -8.59 -28.39 -11.88
CA LYS A 218 -8.21 -27.36 -12.85
C LYS A 218 -6.99 -26.60 -12.34
N ALA A 219 -6.15 -26.11 -13.24
CA ALA A 219 -4.98 -25.30 -12.89
C ALA A 219 -5.36 -24.05 -12.09
N SER A 220 -6.49 -23.40 -12.41
CA SER A 220 -7.02 -22.26 -11.66
C SER A 220 -7.38 -22.61 -10.21
N GLU A 221 -7.93 -23.80 -9.95
CA GLU A 221 -8.24 -24.25 -8.58
C GLU A 221 -6.96 -24.43 -7.75
N ILE A 222 -5.88 -24.90 -8.37
CA ILE A 222 -4.57 -25.02 -7.70
C ILE A 222 -4.02 -23.64 -7.34
N VAL A 223 -4.11 -22.67 -8.26
CA VAL A 223 -3.71 -21.28 -7.99
C VAL A 223 -4.52 -20.69 -6.84
N MET A 224 -5.86 -20.85 -6.87
CA MET A 224 -6.76 -20.33 -5.84
C MET A 224 -6.53 -21.00 -4.49
N LYS A 225 -6.23 -22.29 -4.44
CA LYS A 225 -5.82 -22.97 -3.19
C LYS A 225 -4.61 -22.30 -2.54
N TYR A 226 -3.57 -21.97 -3.32
CA TYR A 226 -2.39 -21.28 -2.78
C TYR A 226 -2.66 -19.81 -2.46
N TYR A 227 -3.56 -19.17 -3.19
CA TYR A 227 -4.04 -17.83 -2.87
C TYR A 227 -4.71 -17.83 -1.49
N TYR A 228 -5.74 -18.66 -1.27
CA TYR A 228 -6.45 -18.72 0.01
C TYR A 228 -5.55 -19.10 1.18
N LYS A 229 -4.57 -19.97 0.95
CA LYS A 229 -3.57 -20.27 1.99
C LYS A 229 -2.78 -19.00 2.40
N SER A 230 -2.48 -18.13 1.46
CA SER A 230 -1.79 -16.88 1.76
C SER A 230 -2.71 -15.87 2.45
N ILE A 231 -3.95 -15.75 1.99
CA ILE A 231 -4.96 -14.87 2.58
C ILE A 231 -5.22 -15.24 4.04
N ASN A 232 -5.44 -16.52 4.33
CA ASN A 232 -5.68 -17.00 5.70
C ASN A 232 -4.52 -16.67 6.64
N TYR A 233 -3.28 -16.80 6.15
CA TYR A 233 -2.12 -16.44 6.97
C TYR A 233 -2.05 -14.94 7.24
N ILE A 234 -2.33 -14.11 6.22
CA ILE A 234 -2.35 -12.64 6.38
C ILE A 234 -3.50 -12.22 7.31
N THR A 235 -4.68 -12.85 7.20
CA THR A 235 -5.81 -12.59 8.12
C THR A 235 -5.40 -12.87 9.56
N LEU A 236 -4.85 -14.06 9.83
CA LEU A 236 -4.38 -14.43 11.18
C LEU A 236 -3.28 -13.45 11.68
N PHE A 237 -2.33 -13.08 10.82
CA PHE A 237 -1.28 -12.13 11.15
C PHE A 237 -1.86 -10.75 11.50
N ASN A 238 -2.87 -10.29 10.75
CA ASN A 238 -3.57 -9.04 11.02
C ASN A 238 -4.33 -9.10 12.37
N GLU A 239 -5.07 -10.18 12.63
CA GLU A 239 -5.83 -10.38 13.88
C GLU A 239 -4.94 -10.46 15.14
N ILE A 240 -3.74 -11.03 15.02
CA ILE A 240 -2.81 -11.14 16.15
C ILE A 240 -2.13 -9.82 16.48
N LEU A 241 -1.83 -9.00 15.47
CA LEU A 241 -1.04 -7.78 15.65
C LEU A 241 -1.88 -6.52 15.85
N LEU A 242 -3.20 -6.56 15.58
CA LEU A 242 -4.13 -5.46 15.79
C LEU A 242 -5.04 -5.67 16.98
#